data_36405c0554ce97cdb793c1d2af2f2dba
#
_entry.id   36405c0554ce97cdb793c1d2af2f2dba
#
_cell.length_a   1.000
_cell.length_b   1.000
_cell.length_c   1.000
_cell.angle_alpha   90.00
_cell.angle_beta   90.00
_cell.angle_gamma   90.00
#
_symmetry.space_group_name_H-M   'P 1'
#
loop_
_entity.id
_entity.type
_entity.pdbx_description
1 polymer ?
#
loop_
_entity_poly.entity_id
_entity_poly.type
_entity_poly.pdbx_seq_one_letter_code
_entity_poly.pdbx_strand_id
1 'polypeptide(L)'
;MKNIVLGGGCFWCVEAVFERLKGVINTEVGYSGGKPNPSYESVCNGDGNIEVVKINYDEKQISLLEILILFFKIHDPTSIDKQGGDIGIQYRSIIFYENEEDKILAQNFIEEQQKIFSKKIVTKISRLQTYYKAENYHQHYFINNPDQGYCQAVIAPKLQKIQSG
;
A
#
# COMPACT_ATOMS: atom_id res chain seq x y z
N MET A 1 12.03 14.13 -7.60
CA MET A 1 10.79 13.40 -7.26
C MET A 1 10.94 11.91 -7.42
N LYS A 2 10.43 11.16 -6.47
CA LYS A 2 10.55 9.71 -6.47
C LYS A 2 9.20 9.02 -6.39
N ASN A 3 9.17 7.73 -6.75
CA ASN A 3 7.98 6.89 -6.67
C ASN A 3 8.30 5.61 -5.91
N ILE A 4 7.30 5.12 -5.18
CA ILE A 4 7.31 3.77 -4.61
C ILE A 4 5.90 3.20 -4.75
N VAL A 5 5.79 1.90 -4.95
CA VAL A 5 4.51 1.22 -5.11
C VAL A 5 4.35 0.21 -3.96
N LEU A 6 3.27 0.36 -3.20
CA LEU A 6 3.05 -0.43 -1.99
C LEU A 6 1.69 -1.12 -2.04
N GLY A 7 1.66 -2.39 -1.62
CA GLY A 7 0.43 -3.15 -1.43
C GLY A 7 0.34 -3.63 0.00
N GLY A 8 -0.79 -3.41 0.65
CA GLY A 8 -0.97 -3.80 2.05
C GLY A 8 -2.45 -3.74 2.44
N GLY A 9 -3.27 -4.54 1.79
CA GLY A 9 -4.70 -4.57 1.98
C GLY A 9 -5.45 -3.77 0.92
N CYS A 10 -6.66 -3.37 1.24
CA CYS A 10 -7.47 -2.58 0.33
C CYS A 10 -6.78 -1.26 -0.04
N PHE A 11 -6.64 -0.99 -1.33
CA PHE A 11 -5.93 0.21 -1.77
C PHE A 11 -6.65 1.52 -1.42
N TRP A 12 -7.96 1.49 -1.17
CA TRP A 12 -8.68 2.66 -0.67
C TRP A 12 -8.15 3.09 0.70
N CYS A 13 -7.85 2.12 1.58
CA CYS A 13 -7.31 2.39 2.92
C CYS A 13 -5.90 2.95 2.83
N VAL A 14 -5.05 2.32 2.04
CA VAL A 14 -3.65 2.73 1.91
C VAL A 14 -3.56 4.12 1.30
N GLU A 15 -4.30 4.38 0.22
CA GLU A 15 -4.31 5.70 -0.41
C GLU A 15 -4.82 6.78 0.56
N ALA A 16 -5.87 6.50 1.31
CA ALA A 16 -6.45 7.46 2.24
C ALA A 16 -5.43 7.98 3.26
N VAL A 17 -4.50 7.12 3.66
CA VAL A 17 -3.43 7.50 4.60
C VAL A 17 -2.37 8.36 3.89
N PHE A 18 -1.86 7.88 2.76
CA PHE A 18 -0.71 8.52 2.11
C PHE A 18 -1.08 9.80 1.38
N GLU A 19 -2.29 9.92 0.84
CA GLU A 19 -2.68 11.14 0.11
C GLU A 19 -2.72 12.39 0.99
N ARG A 20 -2.80 12.23 2.31
CA ARG A 20 -2.82 13.34 3.28
C ARG A 20 -1.45 13.69 3.83
N LEU A 21 -0.44 12.90 3.49
CA LEU A 21 0.88 13.03 4.12
C LEU A 21 1.68 14.16 3.49
N LYS A 22 2.23 15.04 4.33
CA LYS A 22 3.09 16.13 3.84
C LYS A 22 4.33 15.54 3.16
N GLY A 23 4.63 16.03 1.98
CA GLY A 23 5.74 15.52 1.17
C GLY A 23 5.29 14.53 0.11
N VAL A 24 4.10 13.95 0.23
CA VAL A 24 3.49 13.15 -0.81
C VAL A 24 2.80 14.10 -1.78
N ILE A 25 3.22 14.07 -3.04
CA ILE A 25 2.73 14.99 -4.06
C ILE A 25 1.47 14.45 -4.71
N ASN A 26 1.46 13.14 -5.01
CA ASN A 26 0.34 12.49 -5.66
C ASN A 26 0.30 11.01 -5.29
N THR A 27 -0.90 10.44 -5.26
CA THR A 27 -1.13 9.03 -5.11
C THR A 27 -2.03 8.53 -6.23
N GLU A 28 -1.84 7.27 -6.61
CA GLU A 28 -2.67 6.62 -7.62
C GLU A 28 -2.84 5.17 -7.23
N VAL A 29 -4.08 4.68 -7.20
CA VAL A 29 -4.32 3.26 -6.95
C VAL A 29 -4.27 2.48 -8.25
N GLY A 30 -3.77 1.25 -8.17
CA GLY A 30 -3.58 0.42 -9.35
C GLY A 30 -3.40 -1.05 -9.00
N TYR A 31 -2.99 -1.81 -10.01
CA TYR A 31 -2.78 -3.26 -9.92
C TYR A 31 -1.40 -3.62 -10.45
N SER A 32 -0.75 -4.58 -9.80
CA SER A 32 0.59 -5.00 -10.20
C SER A 32 0.86 -6.45 -9.82
N GLY A 33 1.73 -7.09 -10.58
CA GLY A 33 2.29 -8.40 -10.24
C GLY A 33 1.58 -9.60 -10.82
N GLY A 34 0.52 -9.43 -11.59
CA GLY A 34 -0.25 -10.52 -12.18
C GLY A 34 -0.43 -10.42 -13.68
N LYS A 35 -1.56 -10.91 -14.16
CA LYS A 35 -1.86 -10.95 -15.60
C LYS A 35 -2.06 -9.55 -16.19
N PRO A 36 -1.80 -9.36 -17.49
CA PRO A 36 -1.95 -8.05 -18.12
C PRO A 36 -3.42 -7.62 -18.22
N ASN A 37 -3.61 -6.31 -18.35
CA ASN A 37 -4.91 -5.66 -18.53
C ASN A 37 -5.94 -6.05 -17.45
N PRO A 38 -5.60 -5.91 -16.16
CA PRO A 38 -6.53 -6.27 -15.09
C PRO A 38 -7.72 -5.30 -15.01
N SER A 39 -8.83 -5.82 -14.47
CA SER A 39 -9.95 -5.03 -14.00
C SER A 39 -10.14 -5.34 -12.53
N TYR A 40 -10.93 -4.54 -11.83
CA TYR A 40 -11.27 -4.82 -10.45
C TYR A 40 -11.85 -6.23 -10.31
N GLU A 41 -12.72 -6.61 -11.24
CA GLU A 41 -13.33 -7.94 -11.26
C GLU A 41 -12.30 -9.05 -11.44
N SER A 42 -11.37 -8.92 -12.41
CA SER A 42 -10.35 -9.93 -12.65
C SER A 42 -9.42 -10.08 -11.44
N VAL A 43 -9.09 -8.99 -10.77
CA VAL A 43 -8.25 -9.00 -9.57
C VAL A 43 -8.98 -9.73 -8.44
N CYS A 44 -10.25 -9.45 -8.24
CA CYS A 44 -11.07 -10.14 -7.23
C CYS A 44 -11.21 -11.64 -7.53
N ASN A 45 -11.16 -12.02 -8.80
CA ASN A 45 -11.24 -13.42 -9.23
C ASN A 45 -9.87 -14.12 -9.23
N GLY A 46 -8.82 -13.46 -8.75
CA GLY A 46 -7.52 -14.10 -8.54
C GLY A 46 -6.62 -14.14 -9.77
N ASP A 47 -6.55 -13.06 -10.55
CA ASP A 47 -5.65 -12.99 -11.70
C ASP A 47 -4.16 -12.84 -11.31
N GLY A 48 -3.86 -12.80 -10.02
CA GLY A 48 -2.51 -12.66 -9.49
C GLY A 48 -2.09 -11.23 -9.22
N ASN A 49 -2.87 -10.25 -9.66
CA ASN A 49 -2.56 -8.84 -9.39
C ASN A 49 -2.87 -8.47 -7.94
N ILE A 50 -2.06 -7.56 -7.42
CA ILE A 50 -2.18 -7.04 -6.07
C ILE A 50 -2.70 -5.61 -6.17
N GLU A 51 -3.62 -5.24 -5.28
CA GLU A 51 -4.06 -3.87 -5.13
C GLU A 51 -2.92 -3.05 -4.54
N VAL A 52 -2.48 -2.03 -5.25
CA VAL A 52 -1.32 -1.22 -4.86
C VAL A 52 -1.63 0.26 -4.94
N VAL A 53 -0.80 1.04 -4.23
CA VAL A 53 -0.81 2.50 -4.32
C VAL A 53 0.55 2.94 -4.81
N LYS A 54 0.57 3.72 -5.87
CA LYS A 54 1.76 4.38 -6.38
C LYS A 54 1.86 5.73 -5.68
N ILE A 55 2.94 5.93 -4.94
CA ILE A 55 3.17 7.12 -4.15
C ILE A 55 4.26 7.94 -4.82
N ASN A 56 3.92 9.15 -5.27
CA ASN A 56 4.87 10.10 -5.81
C ASN A 56 5.20 11.09 -4.69
N TYR A 57 6.46 11.20 -4.31
CA TYR A 57 6.84 11.99 -3.15
C TYR A 57 8.09 12.85 -3.42
N ASP A 58 8.18 13.94 -2.66
CA ASP A 58 9.34 14.84 -2.67
C ASP A 58 10.32 14.37 -1.58
N GLU A 59 11.45 13.81 -2.00
CA GLU A 59 12.46 13.27 -1.08
C GLU A 59 13.09 14.32 -0.16
N LYS A 60 12.91 15.61 -0.47
CA LYS A 60 13.34 16.71 0.40
C LYS A 60 12.40 16.93 1.56
N GLN A 61 11.15 16.50 1.45
CA GLN A 61 10.13 16.68 2.49
C GLN A 61 9.84 15.41 3.26
N ILE A 62 9.95 14.24 2.61
CA ILE A 62 9.69 12.95 3.25
C ILE A 62 10.63 11.91 2.63
N SER A 63 11.17 11.03 3.48
CA SER A 63 12.05 9.95 3.04
C SER A 63 11.27 8.67 2.78
N LEU A 64 11.85 7.76 1.98
CA LEU A 64 11.28 6.43 1.80
C LEU A 64 11.16 5.69 3.14
N LEU A 65 12.14 5.86 4.02
CA LEU A 65 12.10 5.23 5.35
C LEU A 65 10.87 5.67 6.13
N GLU A 66 10.56 6.97 6.12
CA GLU A 66 9.36 7.49 6.79
C GLU A 66 8.08 6.91 6.19
N ILE A 67 8.03 6.77 4.87
CA ILE A 67 6.90 6.16 4.17
C ILE A 67 6.74 4.70 4.60
N LEU A 68 7.82 3.94 4.67
CA LEU A 68 7.78 2.53 5.06
C LEU A 68 7.41 2.34 6.53
N ILE A 69 7.86 3.23 7.41
CA ILE A 69 7.47 3.21 8.82
C ILE A 69 5.95 3.36 8.94
N LEU A 70 5.38 4.33 8.23
CA LEU A 70 3.92 4.53 8.24
C LEU A 70 3.20 3.34 7.61
N PHE A 71 3.73 2.80 6.52
CA PHE A 71 3.18 1.62 5.84
C PHE A 71 3.04 0.44 6.81
N PHE A 72 4.05 0.20 7.66
CA PHE A 72 4.01 -0.87 8.65
C PHE A 72 3.07 -0.58 9.83
N LYS A 73 2.68 0.67 10.03
CA LYS A 73 1.70 1.04 11.05
C LYS A 73 0.25 0.86 10.58
N ILE A 74 -0.01 0.95 9.28
CA ILE A 74 -1.37 0.97 8.75
C ILE A 74 -1.87 -0.41 8.31
N HIS A 75 -1.01 -1.42 8.31
CA HIS A 75 -1.41 -2.79 7.96
C HIS A 75 -0.60 -3.79 8.79
N ASP A 76 -0.97 -5.06 8.72
CA ASP A 76 -0.25 -6.13 9.40
C ASP A 76 0.74 -6.80 8.44
N PRO A 77 2.05 -6.51 8.55
CA PRO A 77 3.04 -7.10 7.66
C PRO A 77 3.34 -8.57 7.94
N THR A 78 2.72 -9.16 8.96
CA THR A 78 2.85 -10.59 9.30
C THR A 78 1.67 -11.42 8.81
N SER A 79 0.66 -10.80 8.21
CA SER A 79 -0.55 -11.49 7.75
C SER A 79 -0.38 -11.97 6.32
N ILE A 80 -0.62 -13.27 6.09
CA ILE A 80 -0.46 -13.88 4.77
C ILE A 80 -1.74 -13.68 3.96
N ASP A 81 -1.62 -12.98 2.82
CA ASP A 81 -2.69 -12.81 1.82
C ASP A 81 -4.03 -12.36 2.40
N LYS A 82 -3.99 -11.57 3.48
CA LYS A 82 -5.21 -10.95 4.04
C LYS A 82 -4.84 -9.74 4.90
N GLN A 83 -5.78 -8.80 5.01
CA GLN A 83 -5.68 -7.68 5.94
C GLN A 83 -7.07 -7.47 6.56
N GLY A 84 -7.17 -7.71 7.87
CA GLY A 84 -8.45 -7.63 8.57
C GLY A 84 -9.47 -8.59 7.96
N GLY A 85 -10.62 -8.06 7.53
CA GLY A 85 -11.67 -8.83 6.88
C GLY A 85 -11.46 -9.04 5.38
N ASP A 86 -10.46 -8.41 4.78
CA ASP A 86 -10.17 -8.52 3.34
C ASP A 86 -9.24 -9.70 3.11
N ILE A 87 -9.74 -10.76 2.44
CA ILE A 87 -9.02 -12.02 2.22
C ILE A 87 -8.77 -12.21 0.74
N GLY A 88 -7.52 -12.53 0.38
CA GLY A 88 -7.12 -12.82 -1.00
C GLY A 88 -5.71 -12.35 -1.29
N ILE A 89 -5.10 -12.91 -2.34
CA ILE A 89 -3.72 -12.55 -2.74
C ILE A 89 -3.61 -11.08 -3.12
N GLN A 90 -4.70 -10.46 -3.59
CA GLN A 90 -4.71 -9.03 -3.95
C GLN A 90 -4.42 -8.12 -2.75
N TYR A 91 -4.56 -8.62 -1.54
CA TYR A 91 -4.36 -7.85 -0.30
C TYR A 91 -3.03 -8.15 0.39
N ARG A 92 -2.11 -8.83 -0.29
CA ARG A 92 -0.82 -9.20 0.33
C ARG A 92 0.06 -7.98 0.56
N SER A 93 0.92 -8.08 1.57
CA SER A 93 1.90 -7.06 1.90
C SER A 93 3.08 -7.15 0.94
N ILE A 94 3.38 -6.06 0.22
CA ILE A 94 4.45 -6.06 -0.77
C ILE A 94 4.98 -4.64 -1.00
N ILE A 95 6.29 -4.57 -1.24
CA ILE A 95 6.98 -3.33 -1.64
C ILE A 95 7.55 -3.57 -3.03
N PHE A 96 7.09 -2.79 -4.01
CA PHE A 96 7.63 -2.83 -5.37
C PHE A 96 8.61 -1.68 -5.55
N TYR A 97 9.87 -2.00 -5.77
CA TYR A 97 10.93 -1.02 -5.98
C TYR A 97 11.23 -0.84 -7.47
N GLU A 98 11.81 0.31 -7.82
CA GLU A 98 12.22 0.58 -9.20
C GLU A 98 13.75 0.67 -9.34
N ASN A 99 14.50 0.83 -8.24
CA ASN A 99 15.96 0.94 -8.26
C ASN A 99 16.59 0.15 -7.09
N GLU A 100 17.88 -0.16 -7.23
CA GLU A 100 18.62 -0.97 -6.24
C GLU A 100 18.74 -0.28 -4.87
N GLU A 101 18.87 1.04 -4.85
CA GLU A 101 18.96 1.79 -3.61
C GLU A 101 17.71 1.60 -2.75
N ASP A 102 16.55 1.70 -3.36
CA ASP A 102 15.27 1.49 -2.68
C ASP A 102 15.11 0.04 -2.22
N LYS A 103 15.58 -0.92 -3.03
CA LYS A 103 15.58 -2.34 -2.68
C LYS A 103 16.36 -2.59 -1.39
N ILE A 104 17.58 -2.06 -1.34
CA ILE A 104 18.48 -2.24 -0.19
C ILE A 104 17.87 -1.59 1.06
N LEU A 105 17.34 -0.39 0.91
CA LEU A 105 16.69 0.31 2.01
C LEU A 105 15.51 -0.50 2.56
N ALA A 106 14.68 -1.03 1.67
CA ALA A 106 13.53 -1.84 2.06
C ALA A 106 13.94 -3.13 2.76
N GLN A 107 14.97 -3.81 2.26
CA GLN A 107 15.51 -5.03 2.89
C GLN A 107 16.01 -4.75 4.30
N ASN A 108 16.80 -3.69 4.47
CA ASN A 108 17.33 -3.30 5.78
C ASN A 108 16.20 -2.90 6.73
N PHE A 109 15.19 -2.21 6.24
CA PHE A 109 14.03 -1.83 7.03
C PHE A 109 13.30 -3.06 7.57
N ILE A 110 13.05 -4.05 6.74
CA ILE A 110 12.37 -5.29 7.16
C ILE A 110 13.20 -6.05 8.20
N GLU A 111 14.52 -6.14 8.01
CA GLU A 111 15.40 -6.78 8.98
C GLU A 111 15.32 -6.13 10.35
N GLU A 112 15.33 -4.80 10.40
CA GLU A 112 15.22 -4.05 11.64
C GLU A 112 13.84 -4.21 12.28
N GLN A 113 12.78 -4.17 11.49
CA GLN A 113 11.42 -4.35 11.98
C GLN A 113 11.19 -5.75 12.52
N GLN A 114 11.84 -6.77 11.94
CA GLN A 114 11.69 -8.15 12.40
C GLN A 114 12.12 -8.32 13.86
N LYS A 115 13.04 -7.51 14.33
CA LYS A 115 13.49 -7.52 15.73
C LYS A 115 12.38 -7.07 16.70
N ILE A 116 11.42 -6.32 16.20
CA ILE A 116 10.31 -5.75 16.98
C ILE A 116 9.09 -6.67 16.94
N PHE A 117 8.81 -7.27 15.78
CA PHE A 117 7.64 -8.12 15.60
C PHE A 117 7.87 -9.53 16.13
N SER A 118 6.92 -10.06 16.91
CA SER A 118 6.98 -11.45 17.42
C SER A 118 6.71 -12.48 16.35
N LYS A 119 5.90 -12.12 15.33
CA LYS A 119 5.59 -12.99 14.20
C LYS A 119 6.51 -12.67 13.02
N LYS A 120 6.67 -13.64 12.12
CA LYS A 120 7.48 -13.44 10.93
C LYS A 120 6.82 -12.43 10.00
N ILE A 121 7.58 -11.41 9.59
CA ILE A 121 7.17 -10.46 8.56
C ILE A 121 7.15 -11.20 7.22
N VAL A 122 6.02 -11.12 6.52
CA VAL A 122 5.82 -11.79 5.23
C VAL A 122 5.80 -10.81 4.06
N THR A 123 6.06 -9.54 4.31
CA THR A 123 6.13 -8.51 3.27
C THR A 123 7.16 -8.91 2.23
N LYS A 124 6.73 -8.96 0.96
CA LYS A 124 7.63 -9.25 -0.15
C LYS A 124 8.26 -7.97 -0.68
N ILE A 125 9.48 -8.08 -1.17
CA ILE A 125 10.18 -6.99 -1.86
C ILE A 125 10.42 -7.48 -3.28
N SER A 126 9.85 -6.79 -4.25
CA SER A 126 9.94 -7.20 -5.66
C SER A 126 10.18 -6.00 -6.56
N ARG A 127 10.83 -6.23 -7.70
CA ARG A 127 11.00 -5.19 -8.71
C ARG A 127 9.67 -4.92 -9.38
N LEU A 128 9.35 -3.64 -9.58
CA LEU A 128 8.14 -3.26 -10.31
C LEU A 128 8.34 -3.57 -11.78
N GLN A 129 7.58 -4.53 -12.31
CA GLN A 129 7.65 -4.94 -13.72
C GLN A 129 6.43 -4.49 -14.50
N THR A 130 5.25 -4.59 -13.89
CA THR A 130 3.99 -4.18 -14.51
C THR A 130 3.22 -3.32 -13.53
N TYR A 131 2.55 -2.33 -14.05
CA TYR A 131 1.66 -1.49 -13.26
C TYR A 131 0.53 -1.01 -14.15
N TYR A 132 -0.68 -1.19 -13.70
CA TYR A 132 -1.90 -0.74 -14.40
C TYR A 132 -2.71 0.13 -13.47
N LYS A 133 -2.99 1.35 -13.90
CA LYS A 133 -3.86 2.28 -13.15
C LYS A 133 -5.24 1.64 -13.00
N ALA A 134 -5.77 1.65 -11.79
CA ALA A 134 -7.13 1.17 -11.54
C ALA A 134 -8.16 2.14 -12.11
N GLU A 135 -9.38 1.66 -12.20
CA GLU A 135 -10.52 2.44 -12.74
C GLU A 135 -10.65 3.78 -11.99
N ASN A 136 -11.11 4.81 -12.70
CA ASN A 136 -11.20 6.16 -12.14
C ASN A 136 -12.04 6.24 -10.88
N TYR A 137 -13.09 5.42 -10.74
CA TYR A 137 -13.93 5.45 -9.55
C TYR A 137 -13.22 4.96 -8.29
N HIS A 138 -12.08 4.28 -8.42
CA HIS A 138 -11.26 3.87 -7.29
C HIS A 138 -10.28 4.95 -6.84
N GLN A 139 -9.97 5.93 -7.73
CA GLN A 139 -8.97 6.95 -7.40
C GLN A 139 -9.52 7.90 -6.34
N HIS A 140 -8.74 8.15 -5.28
CA HIS A 140 -9.10 9.04 -4.17
C HIS A 140 -10.48 8.69 -3.59
N TYR A 141 -10.73 7.40 -3.43
CA TYR A 141 -12.04 6.89 -3.07
C TYR A 141 -12.56 7.47 -1.75
N PHE A 142 -11.72 7.57 -0.75
CA PHE A 142 -12.12 8.08 0.57
C PHE A 142 -12.53 9.55 0.50
N ILE A 143 -11.76 10.38 -0.21
CA ILE A 143 -12.07 11.80 -0.39
C ILE A 143 -13.40 11.98 -1.11
N ASN A 144 -13.64 11.18 -2.15
CA ASN A 144 -14.84 11.28 -2.98
C ASN A 144 -16.08 10.60 -2.38
N ASN A 145 -15.89 9.67 -1.44
CA ASN A 145 -16.98 8.87 -0.86
C ASN A 145 -16.83 8.74 0.66
N PRO A 146 -16.66 9.85 1.41
CA PRO A 146 -16.37 9.76 2.85
C PRO A 146 -17.52 9.17 3.67
N ASP A 147 -18.74 9.27 3.19
CA ASP A 147 -19.93 8.78 3.90
C ASP A 147 -20.30 7.34 3.55
N GLN A 148 -19.55 6.71 2.65
CA GLN A 148 -19.81 5.34 2.25
C GLN A 148 -19.48 4.40 3.43
N GLY A 149 -20.27 3.30 3.57
CA GLY A 149 -20.18 2.43 4.73
C GLY A 149 -18.79 1.89 5.05
N TYR A 150 -18.05 1.44 4.05
CA TYR A 150 -16.68 0.93 4.23
C TYR A 150 -15.74 2.06 4.70
N CYS A 151 -15.89 3.25 4.14
CA CYS A 151 -15.08 4.40 4.54
C CYS A 151 -15.31 4.78 6.01
N GLN A 152 -16.55 4.77 6.45
CA GLN A 152 -16.90 5.08 7.84
C GLN A 152 -16.50 3.97 8.80
N ALA A 153 -16.70 2.73 8.43
CA ALA A 153 -16.46 1.59 9.32
C ALA A 153 -14.99 1.18 9.42
N VAL A 154 -14.23 1.34 8.35
CA VAL A 154 -12.86 0.80 8.26
C VAL A 154 -11.81 1.90 8.11
N ILE A 155 -11.99 2.82 7.15
CA ILE A 155 -10.94 3.80 6.82
C ILE A 155 -10.86 4.92 7.86
N ALA A 156 -11.99 5.55 8.20
CA ALA A 156 -12.00 6.67 9.12
C ALA A 156 -11.42 6.33 10.50
N PRO A 157 -11.79 5.18 11.14
CA PRO A 157 -11.16 4.79 12.40
C PRO A 157 -9.65 4.56 12.27
N LYS A 158 -9.19 3.99 11.16
CA LYS A 158 -7.76 3.77 10.91
C LYS A 158 -6.99 5.08 10.82
N LEU A 159 -7.54 6.07 10.13
CA LEU A 159 -6.93 7.41 10.05
C LEU A 159 -6.87 8.07 11.42
N GLN A 160 -7.93 7.96 12.20
CA GLN A 160 -8.00 8.54 13.53
C GLN A 160 -6.97 7.92 14.47
N LYS A 161 -6.78 6.60 14.39
CA LYS A 161 -5.77 5.90 15.18
C LYS A 161 -4.35 6.38 14.87
N ILE A 162 -4.07 6.65 13.60
CA ILE A 162 -2.75 7.14 13.17
C ILE A 162 -2.50 8.56 13.66
N GLN A 163 -3.51 9.43 13.61
CA GLN A 163 -3.40 10.81 14.07
C GLN A 163 -3.21 10.91 15.58
N SER A 164 -3.76 9.98 16.34
CA SER A 164 -3.67 9.97 17.80
C SER A 164 -2.45 9.22 18.33
N GLY A 165 -1.78 8.51 17.48
CA GLY A 165 -0.57 7.75 17.80
C GLY A 165 0.64 8.37 17.19
#